data_5876138e2dff1d58b77d5711c2256121
#
_entry.id   5876138e2dff1d58b77d5711c2256121
#
_cell.length_a   1.000
_cell.length_b   1.000
_cell.length_c   1.000
_cell.angle_alpha   90.00
_cell.angle_beta   90.00
_cell.angle_gamma   90.00
#
_symmetry.space_group_name_H-M   'P 1'
#
loop_
_entity.id
_entity.type
_entity.pdbx_description
1 polymer ?
#
loop_
_entity_poly.entity_id
_entity_poly.type
_entity_poly.pdbx_seq_one_letter_code
_entity_poly.pdbx_strand_id
1 'polypeptide(L)'
;MSIQIKEADRTHAGAIASLLGQLGYTDSITAVEHRIEMHERPGYKIFVATDQTVVGFIAIMIYQNLHISGSIGRITAFCVDEQQRGKGIGTQLLHHAEAFLKAQNCSKIELTSNNRRTESHVYYRNHGYEQTNQHFVKRLD
;
A
#
# COMPACT_ATOMS: atom_id res chain seq x y z
N MET A 1 7.55 -21.06 7.41
CA MET A 1 7.72 -19.60 7.49
C MET A 1 6.46 -18.96 8.01
N SER A 2 6.58 -18.16 9.06
CA SER A 2 5.44 -17.51 9.69
C SER A 2 5.52 -16.00 9.42
N ILE A 3 4.54 -15.48 8.69
CA ILE A 3 4.45 -14.06 8.37
C ILE A 3 3.53 -13.40 9.39
N GLN A 4 4.01 -12.33 10.01
CA GLN A 4 3.20 -11.48 10.87
C GLN A 4 2.95 -10.15 10.15
N ILE A 5 1.73 -9.64 10.28
CA ILE A 5 1.36 -8.34 9.74
C ILE A 5 1.02 -7.43 10.92
N LYS A 6 1.65 -6.28 10.95
CA LYS A 6 1.44 -5.29 12.02
C LYS A 6 1.57 -3.88 11.48
N GLU A 7 1.12 -2.91 12.26
CA GLU A 7 1.28 -1.51 11.89
C GLU A 7 2.76 -1.13 11.89
N ALA A 8 3.14 -0.33 10.91
CA ALA A 8 4.50 0.19 10.82
C ALA A 8 4.72 1.31 11.82
N ASP A 9 5.96 1.45 12.27
CA ASP A 9 6.43 2.60 13.02
C ASP A 9 7.77 3.07 12.45
N ARG A 10 8.37 4.08 13.07
CA ARG A 10 9.61 4.67 12.55
C ARG A 10 10.77 3.69 12.47
N THR A 11 10.78 2.65 13.31
CA THR A 11 11.87 1.66 13.28
C THR A 11 11.90 0.88 11.97
N HIS A 12 10.79 0.89 11.21
CA HIS A 12 10.70 0.20 9.93
C HIS A 12 11.13 1.06 8.74
N ALA A 13 11.53 2.32 8.97
CA ALA A 13 11.81 3.26 7.88
C ALA A 13 12.93 2.78 6.95
N GLY A 14 14.00 2.21 7.50
CA GLY A 14 15.10 1.72 6.66
C GLY A 14 14.65 0.61 5.73
N ALA A 15 13.89 -0.35 6.24
CA ALA A 15 13.37 -1.45 5.44
C ALA A 15 12.38 -0.97 4.39
N ILE A 16 11.48 -0.06 4.77
CA ILE A 16 10.50 0.50 3.83
C ILE A 16 11.20 1.31 2.74
N ALA A 17 12.22 2.11 3.09
CA ALA A 17 13.00 2.85 2.09
C ALA A 17 13.65 1.91 1.08
N SER A 18 14.19 0.79 1.54
CA SER A 18 14.78 -0.23 0.67
C SER A 18 13.74 -0.81 -0.29
N LEU A 19 12.56 -1.13 0.22
CA LEU A 19 11.46 -1.66 -0.61
C LEU A 19 10.97 -0.62 -1.62
N LEU A 20 10.87 0.64 -1.22
CA LEU A 20 10.51 1.73 -2.14
C LEU A 20 11.55 1.85 -3.26
N GLY A 21 12.82 1.63 -2.95
CA GLY A 21 13.87 1.59 -3.97
C GLY A 21 13.64 0.52 -5.02
N GLN A 22 13.12 -0.64 -4.64
CA GLN A 22 12.76 -1.70 -5.59
C GLN A 22 11.61 -1.27 -6.53
N LEU A 23 10.77 -0.35 -6.07
CA LEU A 23 9.70 0.22 -6.90
C LEU A 23 10.20 1.39 -7.78
N GLY A 24 11.43 1.81 -7.62
CA GLY A 24 12.01 2.92 -8.37
C GLY A 24 11.93 4.27 -7.65
N TYR A 25 11.56 4.30 -6.37
CA TYR A 25 11.46 5.53 -5.59
C TYR A 25 12.59 5.58 -4.57
N THR A 26 13.65 6.28 -4.90
CA THR A 26 14.80 6.43 -4.02
C THR A 26 14.66 7.67 -3.16
N ASP A 27 14.76 7.50 -1.84
CA ASP A 27 14.71 8.61 -0.90
C ASP A 27 15.50 8.25 0.35
N SER A 28 15.78 9.27 1.19
CA SER A 28 16.52 9.06 2.42
C SER A 28 15.64 8.38 3.48
N ILE A 29 16.29 7.67 4.40
CA ILE A 29 15.60 7.04 5.53
C ILE A 29 14.88 8.11 6.36
N THR A 30 15.52 9.29 6.56
CA THR A 30 14.90 10.40 7.29
C THR A 30 13.62 10.88 6.65
N ALA A 31 13.59 11.01 5.32
CA ALA A 31 12.38 11.39 4.60
C ALA A 31 11.27 10.35 4.77
N VAL A 32 11.63 9.07 4.70
CA VAL A 32 10.66 7.98 4.90
C VAL A 32 10.14 7.96 6.33
N GLU A 33 11.01 8.17 7.33
CA GLU A 33 10.59 8.30 8.73
C GLU A 33 9.52 9.39 8.89
N HIS A 34 9.75 10.55 8.27
CA HIS A 34 8.80 11.65 8.33
C HIS A 34 7.45 11.27 7.74
N ARG A 35 7.45 10.57 6.61
CA ARG A 35 6.20 10.12 5.98
C ARG A 35 5.48 9.07 6.80
N ILE A 36 6.21 8.19 7.48
CA ILE A 36 5.61 7.22 8.39
C ILE A 36 4.90 7.95 9.53
N GLU A 37 5.54 8.99 10.10
CA GLU A 37 4.91 9.81 11.14
C GLU A 37 3.62 10.45 10.62
N MET A 38 3.62 10.94 9.39
CA MET A 38 2.41 11.52 8.81
C MET A 38 1.28 10.51 8.64
N HIS A 39 1.62 9.22 8.50
CA HIS A 39 0.63 8.16 8.42
C HIS A 39 0.09 7.72 9.79
N GLU A 40 0.55 8.33 10.88
CA GLU A 40 -0.04 8.12 12.20
C GLU A 40 -1.30 8.95 12.42
N ARG A 41 -1.62 9.85 11.48
CA ARG A 41 -2.84 10.66 11.52
C ARG A 41 -4.07 9.82 11.21
N PRO A 42 -5.26 10.23 11.71
CA PRO A 42 -6.50 9.54 11.35
C PRO A 42 -6.69 9.47 9.83
N GLY A 43 -7.13 8.33 9.35
CA GLY A 43 -7.35 8.11 7.91
C GLY A 43 -6.14 7.56 7.17
N TYR A 44 -5.04 7.26 7.85
CA TYR A 44 -3.85 6.69 7.23
C TYR A 44 -3.38 5.47 8.01
N LYS A 45 -2.88 4.46 7.30
CA LYS A 45 -2.23 3.30 7.91
C LYS A 45 -1.14 2.78 7.00
N ILE A 46 -0.09 2.24 7.62
CA ILE A 46 0.90 1.43 6.93
C ILE A 46 1.00 0.12 7.68
N PHE A 47 0.88 -0.99 6.96
CA PHE A 47 1.10 -2.32 7.51
C PHE A 47 2.38 -2.91 6.94
N VAL A 48 3.15 -3.58 7.77
CA VAL A 48 4.34 -4.32 7.34
C VAL A 48 4.13 -5.80 7.56
N ALA A 49 4.66 -6.58 6.63
CA ALA A 49 4.75 -8.03 6.78
C ALA A 49 6.17 -8.36 7.21
N THR A 50 6.30 -9.15 8.26
CA THR A 50 7.60 -9.49 8.82
C THR A 50 7.80 -11.00 8.92
N ASP A 51 9.02 -11.42 8.63
CA ASP A 51 9.55 -12.76 8.88
C ASP A 51 10.96 -12.53 9.41
N GLN A 52 11.07 -12.21 10.71
CA GLN A 52 12.27 -11.71 11.38
C GLN A 52 12.69 -10.33 10.89
N THR A 53 12.56 -10.06 9.60
CA THR A 53 12.79 -8.74 8.99
C THR A 53 11.54 -8.33 8.22
N VAL A 54 11.46 -7.05 7.83
CA VAL A 54 10.36 -6.56 7.00
C VAL A 54 10.55 -7.11 5.58
N VAL A 55 9.54 -7.83 5.09
CA VAL A 55 9.56 -8.43 3.75
C VAL A 55 8.53 -7.81 2.80
N GLY A 56 7.71 -6.91 3.29
CA GLY A 56 6.72 -6.21 2.47
C GLY A 56 5.98 -5.16 3.27
N PHE A 57 5.30 -4.26 2.56
CA PHE A 57 4.44 -3.27 3.21
C PHE A 57 3.28 -2.88 2.29
N ILE A 58 2.24 -2.34 2.90
CA ILE A 58 1.12 -1.73 2.18
C ILE A 58 0.71 -0.47 2.93
N ALA A 59 0.59 0.64 2.19
CA ALA A 59 0.15 1.92 2.74
C ALA A 59 -1.23 2.25 2.19
N ILE A 60 -2.10 2.72 3.06
CA ILE A 60 -3.49 3.03 2.70
C ILE A 60 -3.89 4.37 3.28
N MET A 61 -4.90 4.97 2.64
CA MET A 61 -5.57 6.15 3.18
C MET A 61 -7.07 5.98 3.01
N ILE A 62 -7.82 6.69 3.86
CA ILE A 62 -9.28 6.73 3.81
C ILE A 62 -9.68 8.17 3.58
N TYR A 63 -10.55 8.39 2.61
CA TYR A 63 -11.04 9.73 2.32
C TYR A 63 -12.51 9.68 1.91
N GLN A 64 -13.13 10.85 1.84
CA GLN A 64 -14.52 10.97 1.43
C GLN A 64 -14.63 11.81 0.18
N ASN A 65 -15.48 11.39 -0.74
CA ASN A 65 -15.89 12.19 -1.88
C ASN A 65 -17.25 12.81 -1.58
N LEU A 66 -17.43 14.04 -2.04
CA LEU A 66 -18.67 14.77 -1.79
C LEU A 66 -19.90 14.08 -2.37
N HIS A 67 -19.71 13.35 -3.48
CA HIS A 67 -20.79 12.75 -4.25
C HIS A 67 -20.93 11.23 -4.06
N ILE A 68 -20.17 10.63 -3.18
CA ILE A 68 -20.20 9.17 -2.93
C ILE A 68 -20.54 8.94 -1.46
N SER A 69 -21.51 8.07 -1.24
CA SER A 69 -21.88 7.65 0.11
C SER A 69 -20.82 6.72 0.68
N GLY A 70 -20.49 6.91 1.94
CA GLY A 70 -19.45 6.14 2.61
C GLY A 70 -18.04 6.67 2.32
N SER A 71 -17.07 6.07 2.94
CA SER A 71 -15.65 6.40 2.76
C SER A 71 -15.04 5.56 1.66
N ILE A 72 -13.95 6.05 1.10
CA ILE A 72 -13.18 5.35 0.07
C ILE A 72 -11.82 5.01 0.64
N GLY A 73 -11.43 3.74 0.52
CA GLY A 73 -10.08 3.29 0.84
C GLY A 73 -9.20 3.37 -0.39
N ARG A 74 -7.98 3.87 -0.22
CA ARG A 74 -7.02 3.94 -1.32
C ARG A 74 -5.72 3.28 -0.92
N ILE A 75 -5.24 2.36 -1.75
CA ILE A 75 -3.91 1.79 -1.60
C ILE A 75 -2.95 2.75 -2.30
N THR A 76 -2.06 3.36 -1.52
CA THR A 76 -1.15 4.38 -2.03
C THR A 76 0.24 3.83 -2.37
N ALA A 77 0.65 2.76 -1.68
CA ALA A 77 1.91 2.08 -1.97
C ALA A 77 1.81 0.63 -1.50
N PHE A 78 2.42 -0.28 -2.25
CA PHE A 78 2.31 -1.71 -1.98
C PHE A 78 3.52 -2.40 -2.60
N CYS A 79 4.31 -3.07 -1.78
CA CYS A 79 5.53 -3.73 -2.25
C CYS A 79 5.87 -4.95 -1.42
N VAL A 80 6.26 -6.01 -2.07
CA VAL A 80 6.87 -7.19 -1.44
C VAL A 80 8.30 -7.31 -1.96
N ASP A 81 9.23 -7.62 -1.07
CA ASP A 81 10.63 -7.84 -1.43
C ASP A 81 10.70 -8.81 -2.61
N GLU A 82 11.42 -8.43 -3.65
CA GLU A 82 11.51 -9.20 -4.87
C GLU A 82 12.05 -10.62 -4.64
N GLN A 83 12.86 -10.82 -3.61
CA GLN A 83 13.38 -12.15 -3.25
C GLN A 83 12.37 -12.99 -2.48
N GLN A 84 11.26 -12.40 -2.05
CA GLN A 84 10.22 -13.06 -1.28
C GLN A 84 8.91 -13.22 -2.05
N ARG A 85 8.90 -12.86 -3.33
CA ARG A 85 7.70 -12.98 -4.16
C ARG A 85 7.36 -14.44 -4.43
N GLY A 86 6.08 -14.70 -4.75
CA GLY A 86 5.60 -16.03 -5.00
C GLY A 86 5.29 -16.85 -3.76
N LYS A 87 5.33 -16.25 -2.58
CA LYS A 87 5.06 -16.93 -1.30
C LYS A 87 3.74 -16.51 -0.67
N GLY A 88 2.93 -15.72 -1.36
CA GLY A 88 1.63 -15.28 -0.87
C GLY A 88 1.67 -14.11 0.11
N ILE A 89 2.82 -13.48 0.32
CA ILE A 89 2.97 -12.35 1.25
C ILE A 89 2.14 -11.16 0.80
N GLY A 90 2.20 -10.83 -0.49
CA GLY A 90 1.41 -9.73 -1.04
C GLY A 90 -0.08 -9.94 -0.83
N THR A 91 -0.56 -11.15 -1.06
CA THR A 91 -1.97 -11.49 -0.86
C THR A 91 -2.37 -11.36 0.60
N GLN A 92 -1.50 -11.76 1.55
CA GLN A 92 -1.78 -11.57 2.97
C GLN A 92 -1.85 -10.09 3.33
N LEU A 93 -0.93 -9.26 2.83
CA LEU A 93 -0.96 -7.81 3.05
C LEU A 93 -2.23 -7.20 2.46
N LEU A 94 -2.56 -7.56 1.23
CA LEU A 94 -3.74 -7.02 0.56
C LEU A 94 -5.01 -7.36 1.32
N HIS A 95 -5.18 -8.63 1.70
CA HIS A 95 -6.36 -9.06 2.45
C HIS A 95 -6.44 -8.39 3.81
N HIS A 96 -5.31 -8.18 4.48
CA HIS A 96 -5.29 -7.47 5.76
C HIS A 96 -5.76 -6.03 5.60
N ALA A 97 -5.26 -5.33 4.58
CA ALA A 97 -5.67 -3.96 4.28
C ALA A 97 -7.15 -3.88 3.90
N GLU A 98 -7.63 -4.81 3.08
CA GLU A 98 -9.05 -4.86 2.68
C GLU A 98 -9.95 -5.08 3.88
N ALA A 99 -9.58 -5.98 4.78
CA ALA A 99 -10.35 -6.23 6.01
C ALA A 99 -10.40 -4.99 6.90
N PHE A 100 -9.27 -4.29 7.04
CA PHE A 100 -9.22 -3.04 7.80
C PHE A 100 -10.13 -1.98 7.18
N LEU A 101 -10.03 -1.77 5.87
CA LEU A 101 -10.84 -0.77 5.17
C LEU A 101 -12.32 -1.08 5.24
N LYS A 102 -12.68 -2.36 5.14
CA LYS A 102 -14.07 -2.80 5.29
C LYS A 102 -14.59 -2.50 6.70
N ALA A 103 -13.78 -2.76 7.72
CA ALA A 103 -14.13 -2.46 9.11
C ALA A 103 -14.28 -0.96 9.37
N GLN A 104 -13.63 -0.12 8.57
CA GLN A 104 -13.75 1.34 8.64
C GLN A 104 -14.90 1.88 7.78
N ASN A 105 -15.77 1.01 7.30
CA ASN A 105 -16.96 1.36 6.51
C ASN A 105 -16.65 1.97 5.14
N CYS A 106 -15.52 1.59 4.55
CA CYS A 106 -15.23 1.99 3.18
C CYS A 106 -16.18 1.26 2.22
N SER A 107 -16.76 2.00 1.27
CA SER A 107 -17.66 1.44 0.27
C SER A 107 -16.93 0.81 -0.91
N LYS A 108 -15.68 1.23 -1.14
CA LYS A 108 -14.84 0.66 -2.20
C LYS A 108 -13.38 0.91 -1.88
N ILE A 109 -12.51 0.21 -2.60
CA ILE A 109 -11.07 0.36 -2.53
C ILE A 109 -10.58 0.70 -3.93
N GLU A 110 -9.69 1.69 -4.03
CA GLU A 110 -9.09 2.07 -5.29
C GLU A 110 -7.56 2.09 -5.18
N LEU A 111 -6.91 1.97 -6.32
CA LEU A 111 -5.46 2.09 -6.40
C LEU A 111 -5.09 2.54 -7.82
N THR A 112 -3.88 3.05 -7.95
CA THR A 112 -3.30 3.40 -9.24
C THR A 112 -2.07 2.51 -9.45
N SER A 113 -1.97 1.90 -10.63
CA SER A 113 -0.81 1.10 -11.01
C SER A 113 -0.27 1.62 -12.34
N ASN A 114 1.06 1.68 -12.44
CA ASN A 114 1.71 2.14 -13.66
C ASN A 114 1.34 1.24 -14.84
N ASN A 115 1.07 1.83 -16.01
CA ASN A 115 0.71 1.09 -17.22
C ASN A 115 1.77 0.08 -17.66
N ARG A 116 3.01 0.25 -17.24
CA ARG A 116 4.11 -0.67 -17.56
C ARG A 116 4.10 -1.93 -16.71
N ARG A 117 3.28 -1.98 -15.65
CA ARG A 117 3.22 -3.11 -14.72
C ARG A 117 2.07 -4.03 -15.10
N THR A 118 2.18 -4.68 -16.25
CA THR A 118 1.12 -5.57 -16.75
C THR A 118 0.86 -6.74 -15.81
N GLU A 119 1.89 -7.28 -15.15
CA GLU A 119 1.74 -8.36 -14.17
C GLU A 119 0.92 -7.90 -12.96
N SER A 120 1.15 -6.67 -12.50
CA SER A 120 0.37 -6.10 -11.40
C SER A 120 -1.09 -5.93 -11.80
N HIS A 121 -1.37 -5.53 -13.06
CA HIS A 121 -2.73 -5.39 -13.55
C HIS A 121 -3.47 -6.73 -13.52
N VAL A 122 -2.83 -7.83 -13.95
CA VAL A 122 -3.40 -9.15 -13.88
C VAL A 122 -3.65 -9.56 -12.43
N TYR A 123 -2.69 -9.28 -11.55
CA TYR A 123 -2.81 -9.58 -10.12
C TYR A 123 -4.05 -8.91 -9.53
N TYR A 124 -4.23 -7.60 -9.79
CA TYR A 124 -5.36 -6.87 -9.23
C TYR A 124 -6.69 -7.36 -9.79
N ARG A 125 -6.78 -7.64 -11.10
CA ARG A 125 -8.00 -8.21 -11.68
C ARG A 125 -8.36 -9.54 -11.04
N ASN A 126 -7.36 -10.39 -10.78
CA ASN A 126 -7.58 -11.69 -10.14
C ASN A 126 -8.05 -11.55 -8.69
N HIS A 127 -7.87 -10.37 -8.08
CA HIS A 127 -8.34 -10.08 -6.73
C HIS A 127 -9.59 -9.21 -6.71
N GLY A 128 -10.30 -9.12 -7.83
CA GLY A 128 -11.59 -8.46 -7.91
C GLY A 128 -11.55 -6.97 -8.22
N TYR A 129 -10.41 -6.44 -8.61
CA TYR A 129 -10.27 -5.02 -8.96
C TYR A 129 -10.58 -4.83 -10.45
N GLU A 130 -11.33 -3.79 -10.75
CA GLU A 130 -11.69 -3.40 -12.12
C GLU A 130 -10.98 -2.11 -12.49
N GLN A 131 -10.51 -2.02 -13.73
CA GLN A 131 -9.94 -0.80 -14.25
C GLN A 131 -11.09 0.08 -14.77
N THR A 132 -11.34 1.23 -14.12
CA THR A 132 -12.56 2.00 -14.40
C THR A 132 -12.31 3.35 -15.04
N ASN A 133 -11.35 4.15 -14.55
CA ASN A 133 -11.23 5.55 -14.93
C ASN A 133 -9.87 5.88 -15.50
N GLN A 134 -9.84 6.93 -16.35
CA GLN A 134 -8.60 7.51 -16.80
C GLN A 134 -8.07 8.45 -15.72
N HIS A 135 -6.76 8.45 -15.56
CA HIS A 135 -6.07 9.24 -14.55
C HIS A 135 -5.31 10.38 -15.22
N PHE A 136 -5.64 11.61 -14.85
CA PHE A 136 -5.00 12.80 -15.40
C PHE A 136 -4.14 13.44 -14.31
N VAL A 137 -2.90 13.78 -14.65
CA VAL A 137 -1.95 14.37 -13.69
C VAL A 137 -1.37 15.64 -14.29
N LYS A 138 -1.30 16.70 -13.48
CA LYS A 138 -0.60 17.93 -13.83
C LYS A 138 0.38 18.25 -12.71
N ARG A 139 1.64 18.41 -13.06
CA ARG A 139 2.66 18.82 -12.09
C ARG A 139 2.50 20.31 -11.80
N LEU A 140 2.69 20.67 -10.53
CA LEU A 140 2.52 22.05 -10.07
C LEU A 140 3.84 22.73 -9.71
N ASP A 141 4.96 22.06 -9.86
CA ASP A 141 6.30 22.60 -9.61
C ASP A 141 6.89 23.31 -10.81
#